data_5205a8b53beec43c48a7bc9f211aeb56
#
_entry.id   5205a8b53beec43c48a7bc9f211aeb56
#
_cell.length_a   1.000
_cell.length_b   1.000
_cell.length_c   1.000
_cell.angle_alpha   90.00
_cell.angle_beta   90.00
_cell.angle_gamma   90.00
#
_symmetry.space_group_name_H-M   'P 1'
#
loop_
_entity.id
_entity.type
_entity.pdbx_description
1 polymer ?
#
loop_
_entity_poly.entity_id
_entity_poly.type
_entity_poly.pdbx_seq_one_letter_code
_entity_poly.pdbx_strand_id
1 'polypeptide(L)'
;SNTLSEAVRKYMNALFSTYGLIVFDPDSKALKASIKELIRSDIFDNTISKVEDSSDEKSDVYVRKINFFYMKEGLRERIESVEDKFIVRESEISFSKEEMEKEINSNPQRFSPNVVMRCLYQQMIMPNVTYIGGPAEVVYWLSFRKFFDKYDAEFPVIVPRDSVLIISSKSSKTLAKYGLNIQDIFNGKNNI
;
A
#
# COMPACT_ATOMS: atom_id res chain seq x y z
N SER A 1 22.84 -10.72 5.15
CA SER A 1 21.97 -9.66 4.62
C SER A 1 22.52 -8.31 5.03
N ASN A 2 22.58 -7.38 4.09
CA ASN A 2 23.12 -6.03 4.31
C ASN A 2 22.02 -5.00 4.60
N THR A 3 20.75 -5.37 4.42
CA THR A 3 19.60 -4.51 4.68
C THR A 3 18.52 -5.25 5.47
N LEU A 4 17.67 -4.49 6.17
CA LEU A 4 16.52 -5.03 6.89
C LEU A 4 15.53 -5.72 5.92
N SER A 5 15.28 -5.14 4.77
CA SER A 5 14.41 -5.72 3.73
C SER A 5 14.90 -7.09 3.28
N GLU A 6 16.19 -7.22 3.02
CA GLU A 6 16.79 -8.52 2.65
C GLU A 6 16.71 -9.54 3.79
N ALA A 7 16.93 -9.11 5.04
CA ALA A 7 16.83 -9.97 6.22
C ALA A 7 15.40 -10.50 6.40
N VAL A 8 14.40 -9.64 6.32
CA VAL A 8 12.98 -10.02 6.43
C VAL A 8 12.58 -10.96 5.31
N ARG A 9 12.98 -10.69 4.06
CA ARG A 9 12.70 -11.57 2.92
C ARG A 9 13.27 -12.97 3.12
N LYS A 10 14.54 -13.07 3.54
CA LYS A 10 15.19 -14.36 3.83
C LYS A 10 14.50 -15.11 4.97
N TYR A 11 14.13 -14.38 6.03
CA TYR A 11 13.44 -14.96 7.18
C TYR A 11 12.07 -15.52 6.81
N MET A 12 11.25 -14.75 6.11
CA MET A 12 9.93 -15.17 5.65
C MET A 12 10.03 -16.36 4.68
N ASN A 13 11.00 -16.31 3.75
CA ASN A 13 11.23 -17.42 2.84
C ASN A 13 11.65 -18.69 3.58
N ALA A 14 12.52 -18.60 4.59
CA ALA A 14 12.93 -19.74 5.38
C ALA A 14 11.77 -20.39 6.15
N LEU A 15 10.82 -19.60 6.63
CA LEU A 15 9.65 -20.10 7.36
C LEU A 15 8.58 -20.73 6.45
N PHE A 16 8.35 -20.16 5.27
CA PHE A 16 7.13 -20.42 4.51
C PHE A 16 7.35 -20.90 3.07
N SER A 17 8.59 -21.04 2.59
CA SER A 17 8.86 -21.50 1.22
C SER A 17 8.27 -22.88 0.92
N THR A 18 8.25 -23.77 1.91
CA THR A 18 7.66 -25.13 1.78
C THR A 18 6.15 -25.10 1.54
N TYR A 19 5.49 -23.99 1.87
CA TYR A 19 4.06 -23.75 1.61
C TYR A 19 3.82 -22.97 0.31
N GLY A 20 4.86 -22.74 -0.49
CA GLY A 20 4.76 -22.01 -1.76
C GLY A 20 4.74 -20.49 -1.63
N LEU A 21 5.07 -19.92 -0.44
CA LEU A 21 5.14 -18.48 -0.27
C LEU A 21 6.24 -17.87 -1.15
N ILE A 22 5.88 -16.87 -1.94
CA ILE A 22 6.80 -16.05 -2.72
C ILE A 22 6.95 -14.70 -2.02
N VAL A 23 8.19 -14.33 -1.70
CA VAL A 23 8.52 -13.05 -1.06
C VAL A 23 9.36 -12.21 -2.01
N PHE A 24 8.86 -11.04 -2.39
CA PHE A 24 9.55 -10.14 -3.30
C PHE A 24 9.68 -8.73 -2.71
N ASP A 25 10.62 -7.95 -3.24
CA ASP A 25 10.83 -6.57 -2.86
C ASP A 25 10.03 -5.66 -3.81
N PRO A 26 9.00 -4.95 -3.32
CA PRO A 26 8.16 -4.08 -4.15
C PRO A 26 8.90 -2.83 -4.65
N ASP A 27 10.06 -2.49 -4.08
CA ASP A 27 10.86 -1.34 -4.51
C ASP A 27 11.94 -1.71 -5.54
N SER A 28 11.94 -2.96 -6.02
CA SER A 28 12.81 -3.39 -7.11
C SER A 28 12.65 -2.52 -8.36
N LYS A 29 13.79 -2.05 -8.91
CA LYS A 29 13.82 -1.24 -10.13
C LYS A 29 13.10 -1.92 -11.29
N ALA A 30 13.23 -3.23 -11.44
CA ALA A 30 12.58 -3.99 -12.51
C ALA A 30 11.05 -3.94 -12.40
N LEU A 31 10.51 -4.15 -11.19
CA LEU A 31 9.06 -4.09 -10.93
C LEU A 31 8.52 -2.66 -11.12
N LYS A 32 9.24 -1.65 -10.63
CA LYS A 32 8.85 -0.24 -10.84
C LYS A 32 8.94 0.19 -12.30
N ALA A 33 9.86 -0.39 -13.08
CA ALA A 33 9.97 -0.10 -14.49
C ALA A 33 8.75 -0.55 -15.31
N SER A 34 8.06 -1.60 -14.87
CA SER A 34 6.84 -2.09 -15.55
C SER A 34 5.62 -1.19 -15.35
N ILE A 35 5.66 -0.28 -14.36
CA ILE A 35 4.54 0.63 -14.06
C ILE A 35 4.85 2.10 -14.33
N LYS A 36 5.82 2.39 -15.20
CA LYS A 36 6.17 3.78 -15.52
C LYS A 36 4.98 4.60 -16.02
N GLU A 37 4.11 3.99 -16.84
CA GLU A 37 2.90 4.66 -17.34
C GLU A 37 1.91 4.97 -16.22
N LEU A 38 1.80 4.11 -15.21
CA LEU A 38 0.99 4.38 -14.02
C LEU A 38 1.55 5.59 -13.24
N ILE A 39 2.88 5.64 -13.05
CA ILE A 39 3.55 6.76 -12.38
C ILE A 39 3.34 8.06 -13.16
N ARG A 40 3.52 8.03 -14.49
CA ARG A 40 3.32 9.18 -15.38
C ARG A 40 1.90 9.72 -15.32
N SER A 41 0.93 8.85 -15.49
CA SER A 41 -0.49 9.24 -15.53
C SER A 41 -0.97 9.84 -14.21
N ASP A 42 -0.44 9.40 -13.07
CA ASP A 42 -0.75 9.99 -11.77
C ASP A 42 -0.07 11.35 -11.59
N ILE A 43 1.22 11.46 -11.91
CA ILE A 43 2.01 12.69 -11.70
C ILE A 43 1.61 13.81 -12.68
N PHE A 44 1.49 13.51 -13.97
CA PHE A 44 1.24 14.54 -14.98
C PHE A 44 -0.25 14.78 -15.25
N ASP A 45 -1.05 13.72 -15.25
CA ASP A 45 -2.46 13.79 -15.65
C ASP A 45 -3.42 13.79 -14.47
N ASN A 46 -2.94 13.51 -13.25
CA ASN A 46 -3.74 13.33 -12.02
C ASN A 46 -4.90 12.34 -12.23
N THR A 47 -4.64 11.24 -12.93
CA THR A 47 -5.68 10.33 -13.44
C THR A 47 -6.54 9.78 -12.31
N ILE A 48 -5.95 9.31 -11.21
CA ILE A 48 -6.68 8.75 -10.07
C ILE A 48 -7.54 9.83 -9.38
N SER A 49 -7.01 11.03 -9.19
CA SER A 49 -7.78 12.15 -8.62
C SER A 49 -8.99 12.49 -9.48
N LYS A 50 -8.83 12.53 -10.81
CA LYS A 50 -9.95 12.80 -11.73
C LYS A 50 -11.02 11.70 -11.70
N VAL A 51 -10.61 10.43 -11.61
CA VAL A 51 -11.56 9.32 -11.45
C VAL A 51 -12.31 9.45 -10.11
N GLU A 52 -11.60 9.78 -9.02
CA GLU A 52 -12.21 10.02 -7.71
C GLU A 52 -13.23 11.17 -7.77
N ASP A 53 -12.84 12.29 -8.38
CA ASP A 53 -13.69 13.48 -8.45
C ASP A 53 -14.95 13.27 -9.29
N SER A 54 -14.88 12.45 -10.35
CA SER A 54 -15.99 12.11 -11.23
C SER A 54 -16.90 10.99 -10.71
N SER A 55 -16.50 10.29 -9.65
CA SER A 55 -17.27 9.17 -9.07
C SER A 55 -18.33 9.69 -8.09
N ASP A 56 -19.54 9.13 -8.15
CA ASP A 56 -20.60 9.37 -7.17
C ASP A 56 -20.24 8.78 -5.80
N GLU A 57 -19.56 7.63 -5.79
CA GLU A 57 -19.05 6.98 -4.58
C GLU A 57 -17.63 7.42 -4.30
N LYS A 58 -17.44 8.11 -3.17
CA LYS A 58 -16.12 8.54 -2.73
C LYS A 58 -15.39 7.41 -2.00
N SER A 59 -14.07 7.42 -2.13
CA SER A 59 -13.22 6.46 -1.44
C SER A 59 -13.12 6.75 0.06
N ASP A 60 -13.03 5.70 0.89
CA ASP A 60 -12.85 5.85 2.34
C ASP A 60 -11.49 6.44 2.72
N VAL A 61 -10.56 6.46 1.78
CA VAL A 61 -9.22 7.05 1.95
C VAL A 61 -9.09 8.29 1.09
N TYR A 62 -8.51 9.34 1.66
CA TYR A 62 -8.29 10.60 0.93
C TYR A 62 -7.38 10.40 -0.28
N VAL A 63 -7.93 10.61 -1.47
CA VAL A 63 -7.22 10.58 -2.75
C VAL A 63 -6.60 11.95 -3.03
N ARG A 64 -5.31 11.98 -3.34
CA ARG A 64 -4.57 13.21 -3.63
C ARG A 64 -4.48 13.44 -5.13
N LYS A 65 -4.08 14.65 -5.53
CA LYS A 65 -3.76 14.93 -6.94
C LYS A 65 -2.65 14.03 -7.44
N ILE A 66 -1.57 13.87 -6.64
CA ILE A 66 -0.46 12.95 -6.90
C ILE A 66 -0.41 11.94 -5.76
N ASN A 67 -0.40 10.66 -6.09
CA ASN A 67 -0.50 9.54 -5.16
C ASN A 67 0.80 8.72 -5.06
N PHE A 68 1.90 9.27 -5.55
CA PHE A 68 3.25 8.76 -5.37
C PHE A 68 4.07 9.67 -4.44
N PHE A 69 4.95 9.03 -3.66
CA PHE A 69 6.03 9.68 -2.93
C PHE A 69 7.31 9.58 -3.73
N TYR A 70 8.21 10.54 -3.56
CA TYR A 70 9.57 10.46 -4.03
C TYR A 70 10.48 9.92 -2.94
N MET A 71 11.40 9.00 -3.31
CA MET A 71 12.31 8.34 -2.38
C MET A 71 13.77 8.53 -2.79
N LYS A 72 14.60 8.81 -1.82
CA LYS A 72 16.07 8.67 -1.82
C LYS A 72 16.50 8.12 -0.48
N GLU A 73 17.80 7.88 -0.30
CA GLU A 73 18.33 7.48 1.00
C GLU A 73 17.94 8.49 2.09
N GLY A 74 17.30 8.02 3.14
CA GLY A 74 16.78 8.85 4.24
C GLY A 74 15.58 9.75 3.93
N LEU A 75 15.04 9.72 2.70
CA LEU A 75 13.94 10.57 2.28
C LEU A 75 12.81 9.73 1.66
N ARG A 76 11.57 9.95 2.14
CA ARG A 76 10.33 9.49 1.49
C ARG A 76 9.25 10.55 1.67
N GLU A 77 9.14 11.46 0.69
CA GLU A 77 8.29 12.62 0.79
C GLU A 77 7.34 12.77 -0.39
N ARG A 78 6.26 13.54 -0.18
CA ARG A 78 5.22 13.76 -1.18
C ARG A 78 5.74 14.57 -2.36
N ILE A 79 5.23 14.23 -3.53
CA ILE A 79 5.38 15.05 -4.74
C ILE A 79 4.14 15.94 -4.82
N GLU A 80 4.33 17.24 -4.99
CA GLU A 80 3.27 18.21 -5.21
C GLU A 80 3.55 19.02 -6.47
N SER A 81 2.50 19.29 -7.24
CA SER A 81 2.61 20.17 -8.41
C SER A 81 2.33 21.61 -7.96
N VAL A 82 3.29 22.48 -8.18
CA VAL A 82 3.20 23.93 -7.88
C VAL A 82 3.62 24.69 -9.13
N GLU A 83 2.69 25.45 -9.70
CA GLU A 83 2.87 26.13 -10.99
C GLU A 83 3.31 25.11 -12.07
N ASP A 84 4.47 25.32 -12.69
CA ASP A 84 5.03 24.46 -13.75
C ASP A 84 6.10 23.48 -13.24
N LYS A 85 6.20 23.27 -11.91
CA LYS A 85 7.20 22.42 -11.29
C LYS A 85 6.58 21.35 -10.39
N PHE A 86 7.31 20.29 -10.17
CA PHE A 86 7.04 19.26 -9.17
C PHE A 86 8.03 19.43 -8.02
N ILE A 87 7.52 19.66 -6.82
CA ILE A 87 8.31 19.80 -5.61
C ILE A 87 8.19 18.56 -4.73
N VAL A 88 9.29 18.16 -4.11
CA VAL A 88 9.32 17.12 -3.09
C VAL A 88 9.27 17.80 -1.72
N ARG A 89 8.19 17.60 -0.96
CA ARG A 89 7.99 18.26 0.34
C ARG A 89 9.14 18.00 1.29
N GLU A 90 9.33 18.94 2.20
CA GLU A 90 10.38 18.86 3.26
C GLU A 90 11.79 18.59 2.70
N SER A 91 12.03 19.01 1.45
CA SER A 91 13.32 18.92 0.79
C SER A 91 13.53 20.10 -0.19
N GLU A 92 14.74 20.28 -0.66
CA GLU A 92 15.05 21.27 -1.71
C GLU A 92 14.92 20.68 -3.14
N ILE A 93 14.40 19.45 -3.26
CA ILE A 93 14.29 18.76 -4.54
C ILE A 93 13.06 19.27 -5.29
N SER A 94 13.29 19.75 -6.49
CA SER A 94 12.25 20.12 -7.45
C SER A 94 12.63 19.65 -8.84
N PHE A 95 11.62 19.46 -9.68
CA PHE A 95 11.79 19.03 -11.07
C PHE A 95 10.95 19.90 -11.99
N SER A 96 11.51 20.28 -13.14
CA SER A 96 10.68 20.68 -14.28
C SER A 96 9.89 19.49 -14.81
N LYS A 97 9.01 19.70 -15.76
CA LYS A 97 8.26 18.63 -16.40
C LYS A 97 9.19 17.65 -17.13
N GLU A 98 10.19 18.15 -17.83
CA GLU A 98 11.18 17.37 -18.57
C GLU A 98 12.11 16.59 -17.61
N GLU A 99 12.50 17.20 -16.50
CA GLU A 99 13.33 16.56 -15.47
C GLU A 99 12.57 15.44 -14.78
N MET A 100 11.29 15.65 -14.43
CA MET A 100 10.43 14.64 -13.83
C MET A 100 10.24 13.44 -14.78
N GLU A 101 10.01 13.72 -16.06
CA GLU A 101 9.92 12.69 -17.10
C GLU A 101 11.18 11.85 -17.19
N LYS A 102 12.34 12.51 -17.22
CA LYS A 102 13.65 11.85 -17.22
C LYS A 102 13.89 11.04 -15.97
N GLU A 103 13.47 11.57 -14.81
CA GLU A 103 13.60 10.88 -13.52
C GLU A 103 12.75 9.61 -13.44
N ILE A 104 11.51 9.66 -13.91
CA ILE A 104 10.62 8.48 -13.99
C ILE A 104 11.26 7.40 -14.90
N ASN A 105 11.79 7.82 -16.02
CA ASN A 105 12.39 6.88 -16.98
C ASN A 105 13.68 6.23 -16.47
N SER A 106 14.53 6.99 -15.81
CA SER A 106 15.87 6.55 -15.38
C SER A 106 15.84 5.87 -14.00
N ASN A 107 14.99 6.35 -13.09
CA ASN A 107 14.96 5.98 -11.68
C ASN A 107 13.55 5.62 -11.17
N PRO A 108 12.79 4.73 -11.83
CA PRO A 108 11.41 4.41 -11.43
C PRO A 108 11.31 3.87 -10.00
N GLN A 109 12.38 3.27 -9.47
CA GLN A 109 12.45 2.79 -8.07
C GLN A 109 12.33 3.91 -7.03
N ARG A 110 12.54 5.16 -7.41
CA ARG A 110 12.38 6.33 -6.53
C ARG A 110 10.93 6.77 -6.34
N PHE A 111 9.99 6.16 -7.04
CA PHE A 111 8.56 6.47 -6.91
C PHE A 111 7.86 5.39 -6.09
N SER A 112 7.38 5.77 -4.90
CA SER A 112 6.70 4.87 -3.96
C SER A 112 5.21 5.18 -3.92
N PRO A 113 4.34 4.23 -4.21
CA PRO A 113 2.90 4.46 -4.15
C PRO A 113 2.44 4.74 -2.71
N ASN A 114 1.44 5.61 -2.56
CA ASN A 114 0.68 5.72 -1.31
C ASN A 114 -0.32 4.55 -1.18
N VAL A 115 -1.18 4.56 -0.17
CA VAL A 115 -2.16 3.49 0.06
C VAL A 115 -3.11 3.30 -1.13
N VAL A 116 -3.51 4.37 -1.80
CA VAL A 116 -4.41 4.33 -2.96
C VAL A 116 -3.76 3.62 -4.15
N MET A 117 -2.57 4.09 -4.53
CA MET A 117 -1.84 3.53 -5.69
C MET A 117 -1.23 2.15 -5.39
N ARG A 118 -1.04 1.80 -4.11
CA ARG A 118 -0.44 0.53 -3.72
C ARG A 118 -1.25 -0.66 -4.20
N CYS A 119 -2.57 -0.60 -4.09
CA CYS A 119 -3.46 -1.68 -4.51
C CYS A 119 -3.35 -1.94 -6.01
N LEU A 120 -3.45 -0.88 -6.80
CA LEU A 120 -3.33 -0.94 -8.26
C LEU A 120 -1.93 -1.38 -8.70
N TYR A 121 -0.88 -0.78 -8.10
CA TYR A 121 0.50 -1.17 -8.34
C TYR A 121 0.72 -2.66 -8.12
N GLN A 122 0.28 -3.17 -6.96
CA GLN A 122 0.42 -4.59 -6.62
C GLN A 122 -0.25 -5.48 -7.67
N GLN A 123 -1.45 -5.17 -8.07
CA GLN A 123 -2.18 -5.96 -9.06
C GLN A 123 -1.52 -5.93 -10.44
N MET A 124 -1.00 -4.79 -10.85
CA MET A 124 -0.34 -4.66 -12.15
C MET A 124 0.99 -5.43 -12.23
N ILE A 125 1.77 -5.47 -11.15
CA ILE A 125 3.06 -6.21 -11.15
C ILE A 125 2.90 -7.69 -10.85
N MET A 126 1.81 -8.07 -10.19
CA MET A 126 1.53 -9.45 -9.78
C MET A 126 0.02 -9.67 -9.77
N PRO A 127 -0.57 -10.01 -10.92
CA PRO A 127 -2.01 -10.22 -11.04
C PRO A 127 -2.47 -11.32 -10.08
N ASN A 128 -3.25 -10.94 -9.08
CA ASN A 128 -3.76 -11.86 -8.06
C ASN A 128 -5.21 -12.21 -8.36
N VAL A 129 -5.56 -13.48 -8.20
CA VAL A 129 -6.97 -13.92 -8.25
C VAL A 129 -7.70 -13.50 -6.97
N THR A 130 -6.99 -13.53 -5.84
CA THR A 130 -7.56 -13.24 -4.52
C THR A 130 -6.59 -12.37 -3.71
N TYR A 131 -7.14 -11.36 -3.04
CA TYR A 131 -6.44 -10.56 -2.05
C TYR A 131 -7.00 -10.84 -0.65
N ILE A 132 -6.14 -11.28 0.27
CA ILE A 132 -6.51 -11.54 1.66
C ILE A 132 -6.09 -10.35 2.50
N GLY A 133 -7.04 -9.56 2.99
CA GLY A 133 -6.81 -8.31 3.70
C GLY A 133 -7.37 -8.27 5.12
N GLY A 134 -6.76 -7.45 5.98
CA GLY A 134 -7.36 -7.09 7.27
C GLY A 134 -8.63 -6.26 7.08
N PRO A 135 -9.46 -6.06 8.14
CA PRO A 135 -10.76 -5.38 8.01
C PRO A 135 -10.68 -4.00 7.35
N ALA A 136 -9.72 -3.16 7.75
CA ALA A 136 -9.52 -1.84 7.14
C ALA A 136 -9.04 -1.93 5.68
N GLU A 137 -8.23 -2.95 5.36
CA GLU A 137 -7.77 -3.18 3.99
C GLU A 137 -8.92 -3.57 3.07
N VAL A 138 -9.82 -4.45 3.52
CA VAL A 138 -11.02 -4.84 2.77
C VAL A 138 -11.84 -3.62 2.39
N VAL A 139 -12.07 -2.71 3.33
CA VAL A 139 -12.86 -1.50 3.10
C VAL A 139 -12.26 -0.63 1.99
N TYR A 140 -10.99 -0.24 2.10
CA TYR A 140 -10.42 0.64 1.08
C TYR A 140 -10.15 -0.06 -0.25
N TRP A 141 -9.86 -1.38 -0.28
CA TRP A 141 -9.74 -2.11 -1.54
C TRP A 141 -11.05 -2.04 -2.33
N LEU A 142 -12.19 -2.31 -1.68
CA LEU A 142 -13.49 -2.26 -2.32
C LEU A 142 -13.81 -0.87 -2.89
N SER A 143 -13.47 0.20 -2.16
CA SER A 143 -13.70 1.58 -2.63
C SER A 143 -12.79 2.01 -3.80
N PHE A 144 -11.70 1.25 -4.07
CA PHE A 144 -10.77 1.55 -5.16
C PHE A 144 -11.06 0.82 -6.47
N ARG A 145 -12.10 0.00 -6.55
CA ARG A 145 -12.44 -0.77 -7.76
C ARG A 145 -12.46 0.10 -9.03
N LYS A 146 -13.04 1.30 -8.96
CA LYS A 146 -13.09 2.28 -10.06
C LYS A 146 -11.72 2.66 -10.64
N PHE A 147 -10.65 2.57 -9.85
CA PHE A 147 -9.29 2.83 -10.32
C PHE A 147 -8.74 1.67 -11.14
N PHE A 148 -9.13 0.44 -10.82
CA PHE A 148 -8.77 -0.75 -11.59
C PHE A 148 -9.44 -0.72 -12.97
N ASP A 149 -10.73 -0.38 -13.03
CA ASP A 149 -11.47 -0.24 -14.28
C ASP A 149 -10.81 0.80 -15.20
N LYS A 150 -10.28 1.90 -14.63
CA LYS A 150 -9.58 2.94 -15.39
C LYS A 150 -8.31 2.46 -16.10
N TYR A 151 -7.63 1.48 -15.54
CA TYR A 151 -6.36 0.94 -16.08
C TYR A 151 -6.52 -0.45 -16.71
N ASP A 152 -7.75 -0.89 -16.94
CA ASP A 152 -8.06 -2.25 -17.47
C ASP A 152 -7.33 -3.35 -16.66
N ALA A 153 -7.28 -3.15 -15.34
CA ALA A 153 -6.65 -4.09 -14.42
C ALA A 153 -7.72 -4.95 -13.74
N GLU A 154 -7.53 -6.26 -13.77
CA GLU A 154 -8.45 -7.20 -13.13
C GLU A 154 -8.53 -6.95 -11.61
N PHE A 155 -9.75 -6.77 -11.10
CA PHE A 155 -9.98 -6.59 -9.68
C PHE A 155 -10.07 -7.94 -8.97
N PRO A 156 -9.21 -8.22 -7.95
CA PRO A 156 -9.19 -9.52 -7.29
C PRO A 156 -10.43 -9.74 -6.41
N VAL A 157 -10.72 -11.00 -6.09
CA VAL A 157 -11.67 -11.33 -5.03
C VAL A 157 -11.08 -10.90 -3.68
N ILE A 158 -11.82 -10.08 -2.95
CA ILE A 158 -11.36 -9.60 -1.64
C ILE A 158 -11.88 -10.51 -0.54
N VAL A 159 -10.97 -11.08 0.24
CA VAL A 159 -11.27 -12.00 1.34
C VAL A 159 -10.77 -11.43 2.66
N PRO A 160 -11.61 -11.35 3.70
CA PRO A 160 -11.15 -10.96 5.02
C PRO A 160 -10.14 -11.98 5.57
N ARG A 161 -9.04 -11.46 6.14
CA ARG A 161 -8.05 -12.29 6.83
C ARG A 161 -8.60 -12.78 8.17
N ASP A 162 -8.33 -14.03 8.49
CA ASP A 162 -8.63 -14.58 9.81
C ASP A 162 -7.93 -13.79 10.92
N SER A 163 -8.63 -13.64 12.05
CA SER A 163 -8.10 -13.00 13.24
C SER A 163 -7.87 -14.04 14.34
N VAL A 164 -6.66 -14.02 14.92
CA VAL A 164 -6.27 -14.95 15.98
C VAL A 164 -5.85 -14.16 17.22
N LEU A 165 -6.44 -14.49 18.36
CA LEU A 165 -6.03 -13.98 19.67
C LEU A 165 -5.24 -15.06 20.41
N ILE A 166 -3.96 -14.78 20.68
CA ILE A 166 -3.10 -15.66 21.49
C ILE A 166 -3.09 -15.16 22.94
N ILE A 167 -3.59 -15.98 23.85
CA ILE A 167 -3.63 -15.66 25.27
C ILE A 167 -2.62 -16.53 26.02
N SER A 168 -1.70 -15.86 26.73
CA SER A 168 -0.72 -16.57 27.56
C SER A 168 -1.40 -17.23 28.78
N SER A 169 -0.83 -18.31 29.30
CA SER A 169 -1.31 -18.96 30.53
C SER A 169 -1.36 -17.98 31.72
N LYS A 170 -0.44 -17.01 31.78
CA LYS A 170 -0.43 -15.95 32.78
C LYS A 170 -1.64 -15.04 32.67
N SER A 171 -1.94 -14.60 31.45
CA SER A 171 -3.11 -13.73 31.17
C SER A 171 -4.42 -14.44 31.48
N SER A 172 -4.56 -15.72 31.07
CA SER A 172 -5.73 -16.54 31.39
C SER A 172 -5.96 -16.70 32.89
N LYS A 173 -4.90 -16.97 33.66
CA LYS A 173 -4.99 -17.03 35.14
C LYS A 173 -5.38 -15.69 35.76
N THR A 174 -4.93 -14.58 35.18
CA THR A 174 -5.28 -13.24 35.64
C THR A 174 -6.77 -12.94 35.40
N LEU A 175 -7.29 -13.28 34.24
CA LEU A 175 -8.72 -13.16 33.93
C LEU A 175 -9.56 -13.94 34.93
N ALA A 176 -9.22 -15.21 35.14
CA ALA A 176 -9.93 -16.07 36.11
C ALA A 176 -9.91 -15.51 37.53
N LYS A 177 -8.82 -14.87 37.98
CA LYS A 177 -8.73 -14.21 39.30
C LYS A 177 -9.74 -13.10 39.44
N TYR A 178 -10.12 -12.41 38.39
CA TYR A 178 -11.11 -11.33 38.38
C TYR A 178 -12.52 -11.82 37.98
N GLY A 179 -12.73 -13.13 37.87
CA GLY A 179 -14.03 -13.69 37.50
C GLY A 179 -14.40 -13.50 36.03
N LEU A 180 -13.42 -13.14 35.21
CA LEU A 180 -13.60 -12.91 33.77
C LEU A 180 -13.20 -14.14 32.96
N ASN A 181 -13.91 -14.39 31.88
CA ASN A 181 -13.58 -15.39 30.86
C ASN A 181 -13.04 -14.73 29.58
N ILE A 182 -12.60 -15.52 28.63
CA ILE A 182 -12.00 -15.03 27.37
C ILE A 182 -13.01 -14.24 26.53
N GLN A 183 -14.28 -14.64 26.54
CA GLN A 183 -15.34 -13.97 25.78
C GLN A 183 -15.60 -12.55 26.29
N ASP A 184 -15.38 -12.30 27.60
CA ASP A 184 -15.61 -10.98 28.18
C ASP A 184 -14.66 -9.91 27.62
N ILE A 185 -13.51 -10.31 27.07
CA ILE A 185 -12.56 -9.40 26.41
C ILE A 185 -13.19 -8.69 25.20
N PHE A 186 -14.14 -9.35 24.55
CA PHE A 186 -14.82 -8.83 23.35
C PHE A 186 -16.06 -7.99 23.69
N ASN A 187 -16.46 -7.96 24.97
CA ASN A 187 -17.54 -7.09 25.44
C ASN A 187 -17.03 -5.65 25.53
N GLY A 188 -17.86 -4.66 25.20
CA GLY A 188 -17.52 -3.25 25.39
C GLY A 188 -17.29 -2.94 26.86
N LYS A 189 -16.48 -1.90 27.16
CA LYS A 189 -16.15 -1.46 28.54
C LYS A 189 -17.34 -1.29 29.47
N ASN A 190 -18.53 -1.09 28.93
CA ASN A 190 -19.76 -0.87 29.70
C ASN A 190 -20.48 -2.19 30.08
N ASN A 191 -19.95 -3.34 29.67
CA ASN A 191 -20.57 -4.67 29.87
C ASN A 191 -19.67 -5.63 30.69
N ILE A 192 -18.61 -5.10 31.31
CA ILE A 192 -17.71 -5.85 32.20
C ILE A 192 -17.92 -5.38 33.65
#